data_21fe640c54c94e822e3411a938ddbd7b
#
_entry.id   21fe640c54c94e822e3411a938ddbd7b
#
_cell.length_a   1.000
_cell.length_b   1.000
_cell.length_c   1.000
_cell.angle_alpha   90.00
_cell.angle_beta   90.00
_cell.angle_gamma   90.00
#
_symmetry.space_group_name_H-M   'P 1'
#
loop_
_entity.id
_entity.type
_entity.pdbx_description
1 polymer ?
#
loop_
_entity_poly.entity_id
_entity_poly.type
_entity_poly.pdbx_seq_one_letter_code
_entity_poly.pdbx_strand_id
1 'polypeptide(L)' 'MKRRRPPIKPFEYGKYIIEYKDSVSGLLRFHKERIDNYDDAKKIRDKLLSEGVDKPVIKRVG' A
#
# COMPACT_ATOMS: atom_id res chain seq x y z
N MET A 1 -23.87 13.36 -12.51
CA MET A 1 -22.47 13.41 -12.84
C MET A 1 -21.65 12.42 -12.05
N LYS A 2 -20.84 11.71 -12.73
CA LYS A 2 -20.09 10.68 -12.09
C LYS A 2 -18.72 11.15 -11.66
N ARG A 3 -18.36 10.84 -10.46
CA ARG A 3 -17.07 11.24 -9.93
C ARG A 3 -16.11 10.07 -9.99
N ARG A 4 -14.94 10.30 -10.53
CA ARG A 4 -13.94 9.25 -10.63
C ARG A 4 -12.79 9.53 -9.72
N ARG A 5 -12.28 8.49 -9.12
CA ARG A 5 -11.06 8.62 -8.36
C ARG A 5 -9.90 8.84 -9.28
N PRO A 6 -8.97 9.71 -8.92
CA PRO A 6 -7.75 9.83 -9.70
C PRO A 6 -6.95 8.53 -9.61
N PRO A 7 -6.30 8.13 -10.68
CA PRO A 7 -5.46 6.93 -10.63
C PRO A 7 -4.25 7.17 -9.74
N ILE A 8 -3.73 6.10 -9.17
CA ILE A 8 -2.49 6.16 -8.41
C ILE A 8 -1.36 6.47 -9.36
N LYS A 9 -0.62 7.51 -9.07
CA LYS A 9 0.51 7.91 -9.91
C LYS A 9 1.78 7.27 -9.36
N PRO A 10 2.48 6.47 -10.17
CA PRO A 10 3.67 5.77 -9.68
C PRO A 10 4.72 6.68 -9.05
N PHE A 11 4.87 7.90 -9.58
CA PHE A 11 5.89 8.79 -9.05
C PHE A 11 5.54 9.30 -7.67
N GLU A 12 4.28 9.24 -7.26
CA GLU A 12 3.88 9.66 -5.90
C GLU A 12 4.19 8.58 -4.87
N TYR A 13 4.08 7.32 -5.27
CA TYR A 13 4.26 6.19 -4.36
C TYR A 13 5.54 5.43 -4.62
N GLY A 14 6.30 5.81 -5.64
CA GLY A 14 7.47 5.09 -6.05
C GLY A 14 7.10 3.93 -6.95
N LYS A 15 7.83 2.83 -6.84
CA LYS A 15 7.61 1.68 -7.70
C LYS A 15 6.68 0.64 -7.09
N TYR A 16 6.45 0.72 -5.80
CA TYR A 16 5.66 -0.28 -5.09
C TYR A 16 4.70 0.38 -4.13
N ILE A 17 3.57 -0.26 -3.92
CA ILE A 17 2.66 0.11 -2.84
C ILE A 17 2.34 -1.13 -2.05
N ILE A 18 1.90 -0.93 -0.81
CA ILE A 18 1.45 -2.03 0.02
C ILE A 18 -0.02 -1.84 0.29
N GLU A 19 -0.79 -2.83 -0.13
CA GLU A 19 -2.23 -2.82 0.06
C GLU A 19 -2.58 -3.75 1.21
N TYR A 20 -3.45 -3.32 2.08
CA TYR A 20 -3.86 -4.14 3.21
C TYR A 20 -5.30 -3.87 3.55
N LYS A 21 -5.88 -4.78 4.30
CA LYS A 21 -7.26 -4.65 4.73
C LYS A 21 -7.30 -4.13 6.15
N ASP A 22 -8.03 -3.04 6.34
CA ASP A 22 -8.22 -2.47 7.67
C ASP A 22 -9.10 -3.40 8.47
N SER A 23 -8.60 -3.91 9.60
CA SER A 23 -9.35 -4.86 10.40
C SER A 23 -10.54 -4.21 11.10
N VAL A 24 -10.52 -2.90 11.28
CA VAL A 24 -11.61 -2.21 11.94
C VAL A 24 -12.77 -1.95 10.99
N SER A 25 -12.47 -1.38 9.83
CA SER A 25 -13.51 -1.01 8.87
C SER A 25 -13.75 -2.06 7.81
N GLY A 26 -12.81 -2.98 7.60
CA GLY A 26 -12.89 -3.97 6.54
C GLY A 26 -12.60 -3.42 5.16
N LEU A 27 -12.14 -2.20 5.06
CA LEU A 27 -11.85 -1.57 3.79
C LEU A 27 -10.39 -1.77 3.39
N LEU A 28 -10.15 -1.78 2.09
CA LEU A 28 -8.78 -1.84 1.59
C LEU A 28 -8.13 -0.48 1.72
N ARG A 29 -6.90 -0.49 2.19
CA ARG A 29 -6.11 0.72 2.36
C ARG A 29 -4.73 0.52 1.77
N PHE A 30 -4.04 1.63 1.53
CA PHE A 30 -2.68 1.61 1.01
C PHE A 30 -1.75 2.28 1.99
N HIS A 31 -0.53 1.76 2.08
CA HIS A 31 0.53 2.45 2.77
C HIS A 31 0.94 3.65 1.91
N LYS A 32 1.00 4.84 2.50
CA LYS A 32 1.15 6.06 1.72
C LYS A 32 2.58 6.54 1.53
N GLU A 33 3.54 5.90 2.15
CA GLU A 33 4.92 6.30 1.98
C GLU A 33 5.46 5.83 0.63
N ARG A 34 6.37 6.61 0.08
CA ARG A 34 6.98 6.26 -1.18
C ARG A 34 7.91 5.07 -1.02
N ILE A 35 7.77 4.09 -1.87
CA ILE A 35 8.58 2.88 -1.83
C ILE A 35 9.18 2.67 -3.21
N ASP A 36 10.51 2.80 -3.31
CA ASP A 36 11.21 2.64 -4.57
C ASP A 36 11.91 1.30 -4.73
N ASN A 37 12.13 0.59 -3.62
CA ASN A 37 12.83 -0.68 -3.62
C ASN A 37 11.96 -1.79 -3.06
N TYR A 38 12.11 -2.98 -3.64
CA TYR A 38 11.37 -4.12 -3.14
C TYR A 38 11.78 -4.47 -1.70
N ASP A 39 13.06 -4.32 -1.39
CA ASP A 39 13.53 -4.60 -0.02
C ASP A 39 12.87 -3.68 0.99
N ASP A 40 12.71 -2.40 0.65
CA ASP A 40 12.01 -1.46 1.51
C ASP A 40 10.55 -1.86 1.67
N ALA A 41 9.94 -2.31 0.57
CA ALA A 41 8.54 -2.76 0.62
C ALA A 41 8.39 -3.94 1.58
N LYS A 42 9.34 -4.88 1.54
CA LYS A 42 9.29 -6.02 2.45
C LYS A 42 9.44 -5.61 3.90
N LYS A 43 10.32 -4.66 4.16
CA LYS A 43 10.51 -4.16 5.54
C LYS A 43 9.24 -3.50 6.06
N ILE A 44 8.59 -2.70 5.22
CA ILE A 44 7.36 -2.02 5.61
C ILE A 44 6.24 -3.05 5.80
N ARG A 45 6.17 -4.05 4.92
CA ARG A 45 5.19 -5.11 5.06
C ARG A 45 5.36 -5.84 6.39
N ASP A 46 6.60 -6.19 6.74
CA ASP A 46 6.86 -6.86 8.00
C ASP A 46 6.50 -6.00 9.19
N LYS A 47 6.75 -4.69 9.09
CA LYS A 47 6.36 -3.76 10.14
C LYS A 47 4.85 -3.73 10.29
N LEU A 48 4.12 -3.68 9.18
CA LEU A 48 2.66 -3.69 9.23
C LEU A 48 2.14 -4.97 9.85
N LEU A 49 2.76 -6.10 9.51
CA LEU A 49 2.37 -7.37 10.12
C LEU A 49 2.58 -7.36 11.63
N SER A 50 3.68 -6.78 12.08
CA SER A 50 3.93 -6.71 13.52
C SER A 50 2.98 -5.77 14.24
N GLU A 51 2.37 -4.83 13.51
CA GLU A 51 1.37 -3.93 14.05
C GLU A 51 -0.03 -4.52 14.03
N GLY A 52 -0.17 -5.73 13.52
CA GLY A 52 -1.46 -6.39 13.51
C GLY A 52 -2.25 -6.22 12.22
N VAL A 53 -1.63 -5.69 11.18
CA VAL A 53 -2.29 -5.54 9.89
C VAL A 53 -2.47 -6.92 9.26
N ASP A 54 -3.65 -7.18 8.71
CA ASP A 54 -3.96 -8.46 8.13
C ASP A 54 -3.51 -8.50 6.66
N LYS A 55 -2.62 -9.43 6.36
CA LYS A 55 -2.20 -9.77 5.01
C LYS A 55 -1.84 -8.58 4.12
N PRO A 56 -0.85 -7.77 4.50
CA PRO A 56 -0.40 -6.72 3.60
C PRO A 56 0.24 -7.33 2.35
N VAL A 57 -0.09 -6.76 1.20
CA VAL A 57 0.37 -7.27 -0.10
C VAL A 57 1.16 -6.19 -0.81
N ILE A 58 2.33 -6.55 -1.31
CA ILE A 58 3.16 -5.63 -2.08
C ILE A 58 2.72 -5.69 -3.53
N LYS A 59 2.42 -4.51 -4.10
CA LYS A 59 2.03 -4.41 -5.50
C LYS A 59 2.96 -3.47 -6.23
N ARG A 60 3.31 -3.84 -7.43
CA ARG A 60 4.15 -2.99 -8.26
C ARG A 60 3.28 -2.03 -9.04
N VAL A 61 3.60 -0.73 -8.98
CA VAL A 61 2.83 0.32 -9.66
C VAL A 61 3.67 1.16 -10.60
N GLY A 62 4.96 0.97 -10.62
CA GLY A 62 5.84 1.75 -11.48
C GLY A 62 6.71 0.93 -12.38
#